data_b49a071c17985288802720cf053c93e2
#
_entry.id   b49a071c17985288802720cf053c93e2
#
_cell.length_a   1.000
_cell.length_b   1.000
_cell.length_c   1.000
_cell.angle_alpha   90.00
_cell.angle_beta   90.00
_cell.angle_gamma   90.00
#
_symmetry.space_group_name_H-M   'P 1'
#
loop_
_entity.id
_entity.type
_entity.pdbx_description
1 polymer ?
#
loop_
_entity_poly.entity_id
_entity_poly.type
_entity_poly.pdbx_seq_one_letter_code
_entity_poly.pdbx_strand_id
1 'polypeptide(L)'
;MNLQFLILNYWEEILLNRLTDSVTIIPIPLTEKMLENKLNMSTTEWGGSGSTFGQNYTHDGSKLIKQFDYKTIGISMDQAISLLKLPQPDYIKMDVDGIEHLILKGGSETLKKTKSLLVEIDDRFETQKQNTTKYLTNAGFKLTEKKHSRLFDNTQYDLCFNQIWTKIKF
;
A
#
# COMPACT_ATOMS: atom_id res chain seq x y z
N MET A 1 -1.57 -22.91 2.54
CA MET A 1 -1.51 -22.40 1.15
C MET A 1 -0.15 -21.74 0.96
N ASN A 2 0.54 -22.10 -0.08
CA ASN A 2 1.93 -21.69 -0.26
C ASN A 2 1.99 -20.22 -0.70
N LEU A 3 2.90 -19.44 -0.16
CA LEU A 3 3.27 -18.09 -0.63
C LEU A 3 3.48 -18.07 -2.16
N GLN A 4 3.92 -19.19 -2.74
CA GLN A 4 4.01 -19.43 -4.17
C GLN A 4 2.71 -19.14 -4.93
N PHE A 5 1.52 -19.36 -4.34
CA PHE A 5 0.25 -19.15 -5.06
C PHE A 5 -0.07 -17.67 -5.29
N LEU A 6 0.20 -16.80 -4.31
CA LEU A 6 -0.03 -15.36 -4.50
C LEU A 6 0.95 -14.75 -5.52
N ILE A 7 2.19 -15.22 -5.49
CA ILE A 7 3.25 -14.81 -6.43
C ILE A 7 2.96 -15.33 -7.84
N LEU A 8 2.47 -16.56 -7.97
CA LEU A 8 2.16 -17.18 -9.27
C LEU A 8 1.09 -16.39 -10.05
N ASN A 9 0.04 -15.88 -9.38
CA ASN A 9 -0.98 -15.08 -10.05
C ASN A 9 -0.43 -13.79 -10.64
N TYR A 10 0.38 -13.05 -9.89
CA TYR A 10 1.03 -11.85 -10.42
C TYR A 10 2.01 -12.18 -11.55
N TRP A 11 2.70 -13.32 -11.47
CA TRP A 11 3.57 -13.79 -12.55
C TRP A 11 2.80 -14.14 -13.81
N GLU A 12 1.68 -14.84 -13.70
CA GLU A 12 0.82 -15.15 -14.85
C GLU A 12 0.34 -13.87 -15.53
N GLU A 13 -0.17 -12.90 -14.78
CA GLU A 13 -0.60 -11.61 -15.32
C GLU A 13 0.54 -10.87 -16.02
N ILE A 14 1.72 -10.86 -15.44
CA ILE A 14 2.90 -10.20 -16.04
C ILE A 14 3.32 -10.92 -17.33
N LEU A 15 3.35 -12.25 -17.33
CA LEU A 15 3.68 -13.06 -18.51
C LEU A 15 2.65 -12.88 -19.63
N LEU A 16 1.35 -13.00 -19.30
CA LEU A 16 0.26 -12.85 -20.27
C LEU A 16 0.24 -11.46 -20.91
N ASN A 17 0.56 -10.43 -20.15
CA ASN A 17 0.63 -9.05 -20.62
C ASN A 17 2.00 -8.64 -21.18
N ARG A 18 2.97 -9.57 -21.28
CA ARG A 18 4.34 -9.32 -21.80
C ARG A 18 5.08 -8.19 -21.06
N LEU A 19 4.92 -8.15 -19.75
CA LEU A 19 5.48 -7.09 -18.89
C LEU A 19 6.77 -7.51 -18.16
N THR A 20 7.34 -8.67 -18.46
CA THR A 20 8.52 -9.25 -17.78
C THR A 20 9.73 -8.32 -17.76
N ASP A 21 9.91 -7.52 -18.82
CA ASP A 21 11.03 -6.58 -18.92
C ASP A 21 10.75 -5.22 -18.25
N SER A 22 9.51 -4.99 -17.84
CA SER A 22 9.04 -3.69 -17.33
C SER A 22 8.58 -3.72 -15.88
N VAL A 23 8.27 -4.91 -15.34
CA VAL A 23 7.70 -5.08 -14.01
C VAL A 23 8.56 -6.00 -13.16
N THR A 24 8.91 -5.56 -11.96
CA THR A 24 9.58 -6.37 -10.94
C THR A 24 8.64 -6.61 -9.77
N ILE A 25 8.35 -7.88 -9.46
CA ILE A 25 7.58 -8.25 -8.27
C ILE A 25 8.51 -8.40 -7.08
N ILE A 26 8.16 -7.76 -5.97
CA ILE A 26 8.88 -7.87 -4.71
C ILE A 26 7.91 -8.41 -3.66
N PRO A 27 7.97 -9.70 -3.33
CA PRO A 27 7.00 -10.36 -2.45
C PRO A 27 7.32 -10.11 -0.96
N ILE A 28 7.58 -8.87 -0.59
CA ILE A 28 7.91 -8.44 0.77
C ILE A 28 6.93 -7.34 1.17
N PRO A 29 6.18 -7.46 2.27
CA PRO A 29 5.29 -6.42 2.74
C PRO A 29 6.05 -5.13 3.06
N LEU A 30 5.50 -3.98 2.65
CA LEU A 30 5.98 -2.69 3.11
C LEU A 30 5.33 -2.32 4.45
N THR A 31 6.11 -1.68 5.32
CA THR A 31 5.69 -1.22 6.64
C THR A 31 6.57 -0.04 7.11
N GLU A 32 6.48 0.37 8.37
CA GLU A 32 7.27 1.51 8.88
C GLU A 32 8.77 1.22 9.06
N LYS A 33 9.15 -0.03 9.30
CA LYS A 33 10.54 -0.48 9.52
C LYS A 33 10.67 -1.98 9.32
N MET A 34 11.87 -2.48 9.19
CA MET A 34 12.13 -3.93 9.14
C MET A 34 11.72 -4.60 10.44
N LEU A 35 10.82 -5.57 10.35
CA LEU A 35 10.41 -6.43 11.46
C LEU A 35 9.77 -7.73 10.97
N GLU A 36 9.89 -8.78 11.79
CA GLU A 36 9.07 -9.99 11.63
C GLU A 36 7.66 -9.69 12.16
N ASN A 37 6.65 -10.03 11.40
CA ASN A 37 5.27 -9.99 11.83
C ASN A 37 4.43 -10.97 10.99
N LYS A 38 3.11 -10.98 11.21
CA LYS A 38 2.18 -11.80 10.44
C LYS A 38 1.55 -11.00 9.29
N LEU A 39 1.48 -11.61 8.13
CA LEU A 39 0.52 -11.20 7.12
C LEU A 39 -0.82 -11.85 7.49
N ASN A 40 -1.80 -11.03 7.81
CA ASN A 40 -3.15 -11.45 8.15
C ASN A 40 -4.02 -11.36 6.89
N MET A 41 -4.68 -12.44 6.53
CA MET A 41 -5.47 -12.56 5.32
C MET A 41 -6.96 -12.74 5.65
N SER A 42 -7.81 -11.95 5.01
CA SER A 42 -9.27 -12.03 5.14
C SER A 42 -9.85 -13.19 4.35
N THR A 43 -9.15 -13.63 3.31
CA THR A 43 -9.55 -14.74 2.44
C THR A 43 -8.33 -15.53 1.96
N THR A 44 -8.54 -16.78 1.59
CA THR A 44 -7.52 -17.64 0.95
C THR A 44 -7.83 -17.90 -0.52
N GLU A 45 -8.83 -17.21 -1.07
CA GLU A 45 -9.21 -17.34 -2.47
C GLU A 45 -8.22 -16.65 -3.40
N TRP A 46 -8.22 -17.08 -4.64
CA TRP A 46 -7.47 -16.46 -5.72
C TRP A 46 -7.91 -14.98 -5.93
N GLY A 47 -6.93 -14.06 -6.03
CA GLY A 47 -7.23 -12.64 -6.21
C GLY A 47 -7.89 -11.97 -5.01
N GLY A 48 -7.95 -12.65 -3.86
CA GLY A 48 -8.53 -12.11 -2.64
C GLY A 48 -7.79 -10.87 -2.15
N SER A 49 -8.55 -9.84 -1.78
CA SER A 49 -8.08 -8.58 -1.19
C SER A 49 -8.27 -8.55 0.34
N GLY A 50 -7.95 -7.45 0.98
CA GLY A 50 -8.18 -7.25 2.40
C GLY A 50 -7.15 -7.93 3.30
N SER A 51 -5.90 -8.04 2.84
CA SER A 51 -4.78 -8.56 3.64
C SER A 51 -3.98 -7.43 4.26
N THR A 52 -3.56 -7.59 5.52
CA THR A 52 -2.79 -6.56 6.21
C THR A 52 -1.58 -7.13 6.94
N PHE A 53 -0.46 -6.40 6.94
CA PHE A 53 0.76 -6.81 7.62
C PHE A 53 0.84 -6.22 9.02
N GLY A 54 0.86 -7.10 10.02
CA GLY A 54 1.06 -6.74 11.42
C GLY A 54 -0.11 -6.04 12.09
N GLN A 55 -1.24 -5.87 11.40
CA GLN A 55 -2.42 -5.19 11.91
C GLN A 55 -3.63 -6.14 11.93
N ASN A 56 -4.67 -5.77 12.69
CA ASN A 56 -5.91 -6.54 12.81
C ASN A 56 -7.14 -5.70 12.40
N TYR A 57 -6.96 -4.79 11.46
CA TYR A 57 -8.02 -3.94 10.92
C TYR A 57 -8.00 -3.94 9.39
N THR A 58 -9.10 -3.53 8.80
CA THR A 58 -9.34 -3.41 7.35
C THR A 58 -9.11 -1.97 6.88
N HIS A 59 -9.39 -1.70 5.60
CA HIS A 59 -9.26 -0.39 4.96
C HIS A 59 -9.99 0.75 5.69
N ASP A 60 -11.14 0.46 6.32
CA ASP A 60 -11.98 1.42 7.05
C ASP A 60 -11.67 1.51 8.56
N GLY A 61 -10.65 0.78 9.02
CA GLY A 61 -10.27 0.71 10.43
C GLY A 61 -11.09 -0.26 11.27
N SER A 62 -12.08 -0.95 10.70
CA SER A 62 -12.84 -1.99 11.37
C SER A 62 -12.00 -3.25 11.62
N LYS A 63 -12.46 -4.10 12.54
CA LYS A 63 -11.73 -5.33 12.89
C LYS A 63 -11.66 -6.31 11.72
N LEU A 64 -10.47 -6.74 11.34
CA LEU A 64 -10.24 -7.76 10.34
C LEU A 64 -10.78 -9.12 10.81
N ILE A 65 -11.64 -9.75 10.00
CA ILE A 65 -12.04 -11.15 10.16
C ILE A 65 -11.00 -12.01 9.42
N LYS A 66 -10.07 -12.54 10.18
CA LYS A 66 -8.94 -13.27 9.63
C LYS A 66 -9.30 -14.73 9.35
N GLN A 67 -9.01 -15.23 8.15
CA GLN A 67 -9.12 -16.64 7.79
C GLN A 67 -7.79 -17.37 7.89
N PHE A 68 -6.68 -16.67 7.57
CA PHE A 68 -5.35 -17.28 7.57
C PHE A 68 -4.29 -16.24 7.96
N ASP A 69 -3.19 -16.69 8.56
CA ASP A 69 -2.01 -15.86 8.76
C ASP A 69 -0.72 -16.67 8.59
N TYR A 70 0.35 -16.00 8.23
CA TYR A 70 1.70 -16.57 8.24
C TYR A 70 2.72 -15.49 8.61
N LYS A 71 3.83 -15.96 9.21
CA LYS A 71 4.95 -15.08 9.57
C LYS A 71 5.78 -14.74 8.34
N THR A 72 6.15 -13.49 8.22
CA THR A 72 7.08 -12.98 7.19
C THR A 72 7.82 -11.75 7.70
N ILE A 73 8.77 -11.27 6.93
CA ILE A 73 9.52 -10.04 7.23
C ILE A 73 8.93 -8.92 6.38
N GLY A 74 8.56 -7.81 7.02
CA GLY A 74 8.25 -6.56 6.34
C GLY A 74 9.45 -5.62 6.38
N ILE A 75 9.53 -4.69 5.41
CA ILE A 75 10.57 -3.66 5.32
C ILE A 75 9.95 -2.30 5.06
N SER A 76 10.70 -1.21 5.34
CA SER A 76 10.24 0.13 4.97
C SER A 76 10.51 0.44 3.50
N MET A 77 9.84 1.47 2.93
CA MET A 77 10.15 1.95 1.57
C MET A 77 11.63 2.32 1.41
N ASP A 78 12.18 3.04 2.40
CA ASP A 78 13.59 3.45 2.37
C ASP A 78 14.54 2.23 2.39
N GLN A 79 14.19 1.21 3.17
CA GLN A 79 14.95 -0.05 3.20
C GLN A 79 14.78 -0.87 1.91
N ALA A 80 13.58 -0.88 1.31
CA ALA A 80 13.37 -1.55 0.03
C ALA A 80 14.29 -0.98 -1.06
N ILE A 81 14.39 0.34 -1.17
CA ILE A 81 15.28 1.00 -2.12
C ILE A 81 16.75 0.67 -1.82
N SER A 82 17.17 0.80 -0.56
CA SER A 82 18.58 0.64 -0.21
C SER A 82 19.07 -0.82 -0.26
N LEU A 83 18.31 -1.76 0.31
CA LEU A 83 18.71 -3.17 0.41
C LEU A 83 18.54 -3.94 -0.88
N LEU A 84 17.44 -3.68 -1.60
CA LEU A 84 17.13 -4.36 -2.86
C LEU A 84 17.67 -3.60 -4.08
N LYS A 85 18.35 -2.47 -3.87
CA LYS A 85 18.92 -1.61 -4.93
C LYS A 85 17.87 -1.20 -5.97
N LEU A 86 16.64 -0.91 -5.50
CA LEU A 86 15.56 -0.48 -6.38
C LEU A 86 15.80 0.95 -6.87
N PRO A 87 15.32 1.30 -8.07
CA PRO A 87 15.36 2.67 -8.53
C PRO A 87 14.49 3.57 -7.63
N GLN A 88 14.90 4.84 -7.49
CA GLN A 88 14.09 5.84 -6.81
C GLN A 88 12.78 6.06 -7.57
N PRO A 89 11.59 5.88 -6.95
CA PRO A 89 10.34 6.09 -7.65
C PRO A 89 10.04 7.57 -7.85
N ASP A 90 9.66 7.92 -9.07
CA ASP A 90 9.10 9.23 -9.40
C ASP A 90 7.62 9.33 -8.96
N TYR A 91 6.88 8.23 -9.09
CA TYR A 91 5.45 8.11 -8.79
C TYR A 91 5.19 6.86 -7.95
N ILE A 92 4.28 6.98 -6.99
CA ILE A 92 3.87 5.87 -6.12
C ILE A 92 2.35 5.75 -6.17
N LYS A 93 1.83 4.55 -6.50
CA LYS A 93 0.45 4.16 -6.17
C LYS A 93 0.46 3.36 -4.88
N MET A 94 -0.42 3.69 -3.95
CA MET A 94 -0.56 3.01 -2.67
C MET A 94 -2.02 2.67 -2.43
N ASP A 95 -2.28 1.36 -2.28
CA ASP A 95 -3.62 0.76 -2.23
C ASP A 95 -3.44 -0.60 -1.51
N VAL A 96 -3.38 -0.55 -0.17
CA VAL A 96 -2.90 -1.67 0.67
C VAL A 96 -3.77 -1.93 1.90
N ASP A 97 -5.06 -1.65 1.79
CA ASP A 97 -6.09 -2.01 2.76
C ASP A 97 -5.85 -1.49 4.21
N GLY A 98 -5.44 -0.23 4.35
CA GLY A 98 -5.49 0.49 5.64
C GLY A 98 -4.14 0.77 6.31
N ILE A 99 -3.02 0.23 5.81
CA ILE A 99 -1.67 0.46 6.39
C ILE A 99 -0.84 1.51 5.65
N GLU A 100 -1.41 2.28 4.75
CA GLU A 100 -0.75 3.31 3.93
C GLU A 100 0.07 4.27 4.79
N HIS A 101 -0.51 4.74 5.88
CA HIS A 101 0.16 5.65 6.81
C HIS A 101 1.40 5.04 7.48
N LEU A 102 1.43 3.73 7.72
CA LEU A 102 2.61 3.03 8.25
C LEU A 102 3.71 2.94 7.20
N ILE A 103 3.34 2.65 5.96
CA ILE A 103 4.28 2.60 4.84
C ILE A 103 4.88 3.98 4.58
N LEU A 104 4.06 5.04 4.58
CA LEU A 104 4.51 6.43 4.43
C LEU A 104 5.47 6.85 5.54
N LYS A 105 5.23 6.42 6.78
CA LYS A 105 6.14 6.66 7.90
C LYS A 105 7.54 6.08 7.67
N GLY A 106 7.60 4.92 7.00
CA GLY A 106 8.85 4.24 6.65
C GLY A 106 9.51 4.70 5.36
N GLY A 107 9.03 5.78 4.74
CA GLY A 107 9.48 6.25 3.42
C GLY A 107 10.00 7.69 3.38
N SER A 108 10.49 8.23 4.48
CA SER A 108 10.86 9.64 4.58
C SER A 108 11.91 10.08 3.55
N GLU A 109 12.93 9.26 3.29
CA GLU A 109 13.98 9.56 2.29
C GLU A 109 13.47 9.35 0.86
N THR A 110 12.70 8.29 0.65
CA THR A 110 12.03 8.01 -0.63
C THR A 110 11.12 9.17 -1.02
N LEU A 111 10.27 9.61 -0.09
CA LEU A 111 9.30 10.68 -0.32
C LEU A 111 9.96 12.03 -0.64
N LYS A 112 11.16 12.32 -0.14
CA LYS A 112 11.90 13.55 -0.49
C LYS A 112 12.11 13.70 -2.01
N LYS A 113 12.30 12.60 -2.71
CA LYS A 113 12.64 12.55 -4.14
C LYS A 113 11.45 12.18 -5.04
N THR A 114 10.34 11.70 -4.47
CA THR A 114 9.12 11.34 -5.19
C THR A 114 8.39 12.59 -5.68
N LYS A 115 7.84 12.56 -6.88
CA LYS A 115 7.13 13.70 -7.51
C LYS A 115 5.64 13.75 -7.16
N SER A 116 4.98 12.58 -7.16
CA SER A 116 3.55 12.48 -6.86
C SER A 116 3.19 11.10 -6.32
N LEU A 117 2.10 11.07 -5.53
CA LEU A 117 1.50 9.84 -5.03
C LEU A 117 0.02 9.80 -5.36
N LEU A 118 -0.48 8.60 -5.66
CA LEU A 118 -1.89 8.23 -5.62
C LEU A 118 -2.09 7.33 -4.42
N VAL A 119 -2.88 7.73 -3.43
CA VAL A 119 -3.11 6.99 -2.19
C VAL A 119 -4.61 6.80 -2.00
N GLU A 120 -5.04 5.56 -1.74
CA GLU A 120 -6.42 5.27 -1.36
C GLU A 120 -6.59 5.46 0.15
N ILE A 121 -7.62 6.23 0.55
CA ILE A 121 -7.92 6.55 1.94
C ILE A 121 -9.42 6.40 2.18
N ASP A 122 -9.77 5.65 3.21
CA ASP A 122 -11.16 5.61 3.70
C ASP A 122 -11.38 6.74 4.70
N ASP A 123 -12.39 7.58 4.45
CA ASP A 123 -12.69 8.73 5.34
C ASP A 123 -13.20 8.32 6.73
N ARG A 124 -13.64 7.07 6.92
CA ARG A 124 -14.00 6.50 8.22
C ARG A 124 -12.79 6.20 9.08
N PHE A 125 -11.64 5.89 8.46
CA PHE A 125 -10.42 5.55 9.19
C PHE A 125 -9.61 6.79 9.56
N GLU A 126 -10.03 7.50 10.61
CA GLU A 126 -9.45 8.79 11.02
C GLU A 126 -7.94 8.72 11.26
N THR A 127 -7.44 7.63 11.89
CA THR A 127 -6.01 7.44 12.15
C THR A 127 -5.20 7.38 10.85
N GLN A 128 -5.66 6.62 9.84
CA GLN A 128 -5.03 6.54 8.53
C GLN A 128 -5.02 7.92 7.85
N LYS A 129 -6.18 8.58 7.80
CA LYS A 129 -6.37 9.88 7.15
C LYS A 129 -5.46 10.96 7.74
N GLN A 130 -5.47 11.12 9.07
CA GLN A 130 -4.65 12.13 9.75
C GLN A 130 -3.16 11.87 9.58
N ASN A 131 -2.71 10.64 9.79
CA ASN A 131 -1.30 10.30 9.67
C ASN A 131 -0.79 10.40 8.22
N THR A 132 -1.58 9.94 7.24
CA THR A 132 -1.26 10.12 5.82
C THR A 132 -1.09 11.59 5.47
N THR A 133 -2.06 12.43 5.84
CA THR A 133 -1.98 13.88 5.64
C THR A 133 -0.73 14.47 6.29
N LYS A 134 -0.45 14.10 7.56
CA LYS A 134 0.73 14.57 8.30
C LYS A 134 2.04 14.20 7.61
N TYR A 135 2.22 12.92 7.24
CA TYR A 135 3.47 12.48 6.65
C TYR A 135 3.70 13.07 5.26
N LEU A 136 2.66 13.15 4.43
CA LEU A 136 2.78 13.73 3.09
C LEU A 136 3.00 15.24 3.14
N THR A 137 2.30 15.97 4.00
CA THR A 137 2.53 17.42 4.18
C THR A 137 3.94 17.70 4.68
N ASN A 138 4.42 16.94 5.68
CA ASN A 138 5.78 17.08 6.20
C ASN A 138 6.85 16.76 5.15
N ALA A 139 6.55 15.85 4.22
CA ALA A 139 7.43 15.54 3.09
C ALA A 139 7.31 16.55 1.93
N GLY A 140 6.53 17.64 2.08
CA GLY A 140 6.39 18.72 1.10
C GLY A 140 5.41 18.41 -0.04
N PHE A 141 4.42 17.56 0.20
CA PHE A 141 3.32 17.33 -0.75
C PHE A 141 2.08 18.16 -0.37
N LYS A 142 1.27 18.47 -1.37
CA LYS A 142 -0.09 19.00 -1.19
C LYS A 142 -1.10 18.07 -1.86
N LEU A 143 -2.26 17.94 -1.28
CA LEU A 143 -3.41 17.27 -1.89
C LEU A 143 -3.89 18.11 -3.06
N THR A 144 -3.86 17.55 -4.27
CA THR A 144 -4.29 18.24 -5.50
C THR A 144 -5.61 17.72 -6.02
N GLU A 145 -5.96 16.48 -5.68
CA GLU A 145 -7.21 15.88 -6.13
C GLU A 145 -7.67 14.82 -5.12
N LYS A 146 -8.97 14.75 -4.89
CA LYS A 146 -9.63 13.69 -4.12
C LYS A 146 -10.86 13.24 -4.92
N LYS A 147 -10.83 11.98 -5.37
CA LYS A 147 -11.89 11.38 -6.18
C LYS A 147 -12.42 10.11 -5.59
N HIS A 148 -13.73 9.94 -5.70
CA HIS A 148 -14.43 8.69 -5.41
C HIS A 148 -14.87 8.05 -6.73
N SER A 149 -14.80 6.72 -6.80
CA SER A 149 -15.33 5.97 -7.94
C SER A 149 -16.83 5.74 -7.77
N ARG A 150 -17.63 6.15 -8.74
CA ARG A 150 -19.08 5.88 -8.74
C ARG A 150 -19.44 4.39 -8.69
N LEU A 151 -18.50 3.52 -9.06
CA LEU A 151 -18.68 2.06 -8.95
C LEU A 151 -18.80 1.60 -7.50
N PHE A 152 -18.35 2.41 -6.55
CA PHE A 152 -18.38 2.12 -5.12
C PHE A 152 -19.55 2.76 -4.38
N ASP A 153 -20.39 3.54 -5.08
CA ASP A 153 -21.57 4.16 -4.49
C ASP A 153 -22.48 3.10 -3.87
N ASN A 154 -22.89 3.30 -2.63
CA ASN A 154 -23.73 2.37 -1.83
C ASN A 154 -23.09 0.99 -1.58
N THR A 155 -21.79 0.87 -1.63
CA THR A 155 -21.03 -0.32 -1.23
C THR A 155 -20.27 -0.08 0.07
N GLN A 156 -19.57 -1.10 0.57
CA GLN A 156 -18.65 -0.94 1.72
C GLN A 156 -17.47 0.02 1.43
N TYR A 157 -17.24 0.42 0.18
CA TYR A 157 -16.16 1.31 -0.27
C TYR A 157 -16.66 2.71 -0.62
N ASP A 158 -17.89 3.07 -0.26
CA ASP A 158 -18.52 4.36 -0.59
C ASP A 158 -17.79 5.58 -0.02
N LEU A 159 -16.98 5.41 1.03
CA LEU A 159 -16.14 6.44 1.62
C LEU A 159 -14.65 6.26 1.35
N CYS A 160 -14.27 5.33 0.43
CA CYS A 160 -12.92 5.20 -0.08
C CYS A 160 -12.65 6.23 -1.18
N PHE A 161 -11.59 6.99 -1.02
CA PHE A 161 -11.20 8.05 -1.94
C PHE A 161 -9.78 7.86 -2.44
N ASN A 162 -9.60 7.94 -3.74
CA ASN A 162 -8.30 8.09 -4.36
C ASN A 162 -7.83 9.55 -4.22
N GLN A 163 -6.71 9.76 -3.57
CA GLN A 163 -6.11 11.07 -3.30
C GLN A 163 -4.81 11.23 -4.09
N ILE A 164 -4.71 12.28 -4.91
CA ILE A 164 -3.48 12.65 -5.61
C ILE A 164 -2.74 13.72 -4.80
N TRP A 165 -1.53 13.37 -4.40
CA TRP A 165 -0.62 14.24 -3.68
C TRP A 165 0.55 14.62 -4.58
N THR A 166 0.81 15.90 -4.77
CA THR A 166 1.86 16.40 -5.66
C THR A 166 2.90 17.20 -4.88
N LYS A 167 4.17 16.98 -5.20
CA LYS A 167 5.29 17.71 -4.59
C LYS A 167 5.17 19.20 -4.88
N ILE A 168 5.27 20.02 -3.84
CA ILE A 168 5.36 21.48 -4.01
C ILE A 168 6.75 21.77 -4.60
N LYS A 169 6.80 22.38 -5.77
CA LYS A 169 8.05 22.91 -6.32
C LYS A 169 8.41 24.17 -5.54
N PHE A 170 9.53 24.18 -4.90
CA PHE A 170 10.16 25.38 -4.35
C PHE A 170 11.00 26.06 -5.42
#